data_d9926ccfacb8a42cc493053a1e2b5357
#
_entry.id   d9926ccfacb8a42cc493053a1e2b5357
#
_cell.length_a   1.000
_cell.length_b   1.000
_cell.length_c   1.000
_cell.angle_alpha   90.00
_cell.angle_beta   90.00
_cell.angle_gamma   90.00
#
_symmetry.space_group_name_H-M   'P 1'
#
loop_
_entity.id
_entity.type
_entity.pdbx_description
1 polymer ?
#
loop_
_entity_poly.entity_id
_entity_poly.type
_entity_poly.pdbx_seq_one_letter_code
_entity_poly.pdbx_strand_id
1 'polypeptide(L)'
;MGSQSSFPENDRVTAGARPDLPPSLQRALGWLKLRLDEPIVLDDLAAAAGVRPRTLEAHFKLHLGTTPMGWVRRTRLARAHQQLLASRDDANVTQIANANGFTELGRFAAQYRRQFGELPSQTLKTSRGSGLNEEVDDEAVRLSWGALSAAFTVAPGQNRAALDDVERAQELAPHYALPKAIAAWCWGQRAAHGFSATPLEDRTRSLKLADEATQLAPHDAVVLSLSSGALTLARRLSEADRLIERSLAMEPWSASGWIRRAWLSAYQGDNDGAARDMQMTLRVMPFEPVRHLAYIGMGCAHFGAGRYDKAARWVQSALASVPDSYWAARVLVAGAALSGALDEARREARELMRKDGNLTVAGARAAWPFTPAFMERLGDGLERAGVPRT
;
A
#
# COMPACT_ATOMS: atom_id res chain seq x y z
N MET A 1 14.61 34.34 -8.66
CA MET A 1 15.81 33.59 -8.21
C MET A 1 15.33 32.33 -7.59
N GLY A 2 15.30 31.25 -8.38
CA GLY A 2 14.80 29.93 -7.97
C GLY A 2 15.92 29.10 -7.37
N SER A 3 15.71 28.57 -6.17
CA SER A 3 16.56 27.55 -5.60
C SER A 3 16.09 26.18 -6.08
N GLN A 4 16.79 25.64 -7.06
CA GLN A 4 16.68 24.24 -7.45
C GLN A 4 17.30 23.38 -6.36
N SER A 5 16.47 22.59 -5.67
CA SER A 5 16.92 21.49 -4.83
C SER A 5 17.36 20.33 -5.72
N SER A 6 18.65 20.25 -6.00
CA SER A 6 19.27 19.15 -6.71
C SER A 6 19.39 17.94 -5.79
N PHE A 7 18.57 16.90 -6.06
CA PHE A 7 18.83 15.56 -5.57
C PHE A 7 19.96 14.95 -6.38
N PRO A 8 20.94 14.24 -5.76
CA PRO A 8 22.00 13.62 -6.49
C PRO A 8 21.45 12.48 -7.38
N GLU A 9 21.63 12.63 -8.68
CA GLU A 9 21.56 11.55 -9.67
C GLU A 9 22.59 10.46 -9.32
N ASN A 10 22.11 9.36 -8.79
CA ASN A 10 22.90 8.14 -8.68
C ASN A 10 22.20 7.03 -9.46
N ASP A 11 22.12 7.23 -10.78
CA ASP A 11 21.69 6.27 -11.78
C ASP A 11 22.82 5.26 -12.09
N ARG A 12 23.18 4.45 -11.09
CA ARG A 12 23.87 3.18 -11.31
C ARG A 12 23.15 2.07 -10.56
N VAL A 13 21.91 1.79 -10.95
CA VAL A 13 21.32 0.48 -10.70
C VAL A 13 21.85 -0.46 -11.76
N THR A 14 22.87 -1.22 -11.40
CA THR A 14 23.45 -2.28 -12.18
C THR A 14 22.35 -3.20 -12.74
N ALA A 15 22.37 -3.36 -14.06
CA ALA A 15 21.56 -4.31 -14.79
C ALA A 15 21.77 -5.72 -14.20
N GLY A 16 20.77 -6.25 -13.48
CA GLY A 16 20.83 -7.59 -12.90
C GLY A 16 20.24 -7.80 -11.51
N ALA A 17 19.89 -6.74 -10.77
CA ALA A 17 19.30 -6.90 -9.44
C ALA A 17 17.88 -7.48 -9.53
N ARG A 18 17.68 -8.69 -8.97
CA ARG A 18 16.36 -9.29 -8.71
C ARG A 18 15.55 -8.29 -7.88
N PRO A 19 14.21 -8.19 -8.09
CA PRO A 19 13.34 -7.30 -7.32
C PRO A 19 13.24 -7.69 -5.83
N ASP A 20 13.73 -8.87 -5.45
CA ASP A 20 13.69 -9.37 -4.07
C ASP A 20 14.76 -8.71 -3.21
N LEU A 21 14.35 -8.34 -2.00
CA LEU A 21 15.30 -7.90 -0.97
C LEU A 21 16.34 -9.02 -0.73
N PRO A 22 17.61 -8.68 -0.49
CA PRO A 22 18.62 -9.68 -0.13
C PRO A 22 18.14 -10.57 1.03
N PRO A 23 18.42 -11.88 1.03
CA PRO A 23 17.97 -12.78 2.10
C PRO A 23 18.36 -12.30 3.51
N SER A 24 19.52 -11.64 3.66
CA SER A 24 19.94 -11.02 4.91
C SER A 24 19.02 -9.88 5.34
N LEU A 25 18.56 -9.05 4.39
CA LEU A 25 17.63 -7.96 4.69
C LEU A 25 16.25 -8.51 5.04
N GLN A 26 15.78 -9.55 4.35
CA GLN A 26 14.52 -10.23 4.69
C GLN A 26 14.56 -10.82 6.11
N ARG A 27 15.66 -11.50 6.49
CA ARG A 27 15.84 -12.02 7.85
C ARG A 27 15.88 -10.91 8.90
N ALA A 28 16.63 -9.82 8.63
CA ALA A 28 16.68 -8.67 9.52
C ALA A 28 15.30 -8.07 9.77
N LEU A 29 14.54 -7.85 8.71
CA LEU A 29 13.20 -7.27 8.80
C LEU A 29 12.21 -8.22 9.51
N GLY A 30 12.28 -9.52 9.24
CA GLY A 30 11.50 -10.54 9.95
C GLY A 30 11.80 -10.57 11.45
N TRP A 31 13.07 -10.51 11.83
CA TRP A 31 13.51 -10.45 13.23
C TRP A 31 13.03 -9.17 13.93
N LEU A 32 13.13 -8.01 13.25
CA LEU A 32 12.67 -6.71 13.75
C LEU A 32 11.15 -6.68 14.00
N LYS A 33 10.36 -7.29 13.11
CA LYS A 33 8.89 -7.32 13.23
C LYS A 33 8.42 -7.89 14.58
N LEU A 34 9.15 -8.84 15.13
CA LEU A 34 8.81 -9.53 16.37
C LEU A 34 9.35 -8.83 17.63
N ARG A 35 10.24 -7.81 17.48
CA ARG A 35 11.01 -7.23 18.58
C ARG A 35 11.07 -5.70 18.57
N LEU A 36 10.10 -5.06 17.91
CA LEU A 36 10.13 -3.58 17.81
C LEU A 36 9.99 -2.86 19.15
N ASP A 37 9.43 -3.50 20.16
CA ASP A 37 9.27 -2.99 21.54
C ASP A 37 10.48 -3.27 22.43
N GLU A 38 11.36 -4.20 22.04
CA GLU A 38 12.58 -4.57 22.78
C GLU A 38 13.77 -3.65 22.46
N PRO A 39 14.78 -3.54 23.34
CA PRO A 39 16.06 -2.93 22.99
C PRO A 39 16.70 -3.63 21.80
N ILE A 40 17.03 -2.89 20.75
CA ILE A 40 17.63 -3.44 19.53
C ILE A 40 19.05 -2.88 19.40
N VAL A 41 20.03 -3.80 19.28
CA VAL A 41 21.43 -3.48 18.99
C VAL A 41 21.75 -3.92 17.57
N LEU A 42 22.59 -3.15 16.89
CA LEU A 42 22.95 -3.41 15.49
C LEU A 42 23.61 -4.78 15.29
N ASP A 43 24.45 -5.19 16.25
CA ASP A 43 25.18 -6.45 16.19
C ASP A 43 24.24 -7.66 16.26
N ASP A 44 23.23 -7.62 17.15
CA ASP A 44 22.22 -8.68 17.25
C ASP A 44 21.39 -8.79 15.97
N LEU A 45 21.03 -7.64 15.41
CA LEU A 45 20.29 -7.58 14.16
C LEU A 45 21.14 -8.12 12.99
N ALA A 46 22.40 -7.82 12.96
CA ALA A 46 23.34 -8.31 11.95
C ALA A 46 23.57 -9.82 12.08
N ALA A 47 23.69 -10.33 13.32
CA ALA A 47 23.75 -11.76 13.59
C ALA A 47 22.48 -12.48 13.12
N ALA A 48 21.30 -11.97 13.46
CA ALA A 48 20.02 -12.51 12.98
C ALA A 48 19.89 -12.46 11.45
N ALA A 49 20.47 -11.46 10.81
CA ALA A 49 20.53 -11.34 9.36
C ALA A 49 21.57 -12.27 8.71
N GLY A 50 22.49 -12.86 9.48
CA GLY A 50 23.58 -13.71 9.00
C GLY A 50 24.64 -12.95 8.18
N VAL A 51 24.90 -11.69 8.52
CA VAL A 51 25.88 -10.82 7.86
C VAL A 51 26.61 -9.94 8.89
N ARG A 52 27.72 -9.32 8.48
CA ARG A 52 28.41 -8.34 9.32
C ARG A 52 27.60 -7.03 9.41
N PRO A 53 27.69 -6.26 10.52
CA PRO A 53 26.98 -4.99 10.70
C PRO A 53 27.14 -4.02 9.52
N ARG A 54 28.34 -3.82 9.04
CA ARG A 54 28.63 -2.95 7.88
C ARG A 54 27.93 -3.40 6.59
N THR A 55 27.82 -4.71 6.36
CA THR A 55 27.09 -5.27 5.22
C THR A 55 25.59 -5.03 5.37
N LEU A 56 25.07 -5.21 6.58
CA LEU A 56 23.67 -4.92 6.87
C LEU A 56 23.32 -3.45 6.65
N GLU A 57 24.18 -2.54 7.15
CA GLU A 57 24.03 -1.09 6.92
C GLU A 57 24.02 -0.73 5.43
N ALA A 58 24.94 -1.32 4.65
CA ALA A 58 24.98 -1.12 3.21
C ALA A 58 23.66 -1.61 2.53
N HIS A 59 23.16 -2.79 2.93
CA HIS A 59 21.91 -3.32 2.40
C HIS A 59 20.70 -2.42 2.77
N PHE A 60 20.60 -1.97 4.03
CA PHE A 60 19.56 -1.03 4.44
C PHE A 60 19.63 0.28 3.67
N LYS A 61 20.84 0.84 3.50
CA LYS A 61 21.04 2.08 2.76
C LYS A 61 20.69 1.93 1.27
N LEU A 62 21.13 0.83 0.65
CA LEU A 62 20.90 0.56 -0.78
C LEU A 62 19.43 0.29 -1.09
N HIS A 63 18.78 -0.56 -0.29
CA HIS A 63 17.42 -1.05 -0.60
C HIS A 63 16.31 -0.27 0.10
N LEU A 64 16.58 0.31 1.29
CA LEU A 64 15.59 1.02 2.10
C LEU A 64 15.90 2.52 2.30
N GLY A 65 17.01 3.00 1.73
CA GLY A 65 17.40 4.42 1.80
C GLY A 65 17.71 4.94 3.21
N THR A 66 17.99 4.04 4.17
CA THR A 66 18.20 4.39 5.58
C THR A 66 19.18 3.44 6.26
N THR A 67 19.63 3.77 7.48
CA THR A 67 20.36 2.83 8.34
C THR A 67 19.38 1.88 9.05
N PRO A 68 19.84 0.69 9.53
CA PRO A 68 19.01 -0.22 10.32
C PRO A 68 18.36 0.47 11.52
N MET A 69 19.14 1.17 12.32
CA MET A 69 18.62 1.89 13.50
C MET A 69 17.74 3.10 13.13
N GLY A 70 17.99 3.73 11.99
CA GLY A 70 17.13 4.77 11.42
C GLY A 70 15.77 4.21 11.02
N TRP A 71 15.75 3.01 10.46
CA TRP A 71 14.53 2.29 10.11
C TRP A 71 13.72 1.89 11.36
N VAL A 72 14.35 1.27 12.35
CA VAL A 72 13.73 0.91 13.64
C VAL A 72 13.08 2.13 14.28
N ARG A 73 13.81 3.21 14.38
CA ARG A 73 13.33 4.46 14.98
C ARG A 73 12.10 5.01 14.25
N ARG A 74 12.11 5.06 12.92
CA ARG A 74 10.96 5.54 12.12
C ARG A 74 9.73 4.66 12.32
N THR A 75 9.90 3.34 12.31
CA THR A 75 8.82 2.38 12.52
C THR A 75 8.20 2.51 13.91
N ARG A 76 9.03 2.68 14.94
CA ARG A 76 8.58 2.94 16.32
C ARG A 76 7.80 4.24 16.43
N LEU A 77 8.30 5.32 15.81
CA LEU A 77 7.61 6.62 15.79
C LEU A 77 6.27 6.53 15.08
N ALA A 78 6.19 5.85 13.94
CA ALA A 78 4.93 5.64 13.23
C ALA A 78 3.92 4.85 14.08
N ARG A 79 4.38 3.78 14.76
CA ARG A 79 3.52 3.00 15.68
C ARG A 79 3.03 3.84 16.86
N ALA A 80 3.92 4.64 17.46
CA ALA A 80 3.55 5.56 18.55
C ALA A 80 2.54 6.62 18.08
N HIS A 81 2.71 7.16 16.87
CA HIS A 81 1.77 8.12 16.28
C HIS A 81 0.37 7.51 16.11
N GLN A 82 0.28 6.30 15.56
CA GLN A 82 -1.00 5.58 15.44
C GLN A 82 -1.65 5.33 16.81
N GLN A 83 -0.86 4.96 17.82
CA GLN A 83 -1.36 4.77 19.16
C GLN A 83 -1.85 6.08 19.80
N LEU A 84 -1.16 7.21 19.56
CA LEU A 84 -1.59 8.53 20.03
C LEU A 84 -2.90 8.97 19.37
N LEU A 85 -3.08 8.71 18.07
CA LEU A 85 -4.32 9.00 17.35
C LEU A 85 -5.49 8.13 17.83
N ALA A 86 -5.23 6.87 18.19
CA ALA A 86 -6.22 5.92 18.69
C ALA A 86 -6.43 5.99 20.22
N SER A 87 -5.74 6.91 20.91
CA SER A 87 -5.69 6.92 22.38
C SER A 87 -6.92 7.55 23.02
N ARG A 88 -7.35 6.92 24.12
CA ARG A 88 -8.44 7.37 25.02
C ARG A 88 -7.95 8.39 26.07
N ASP A 89 -8.88 8.90 26.88
CA ASP A 89 -8.65 9.94 27.88
C ASP A 89 -7.60 9.59 28.94
N ASP A 90 -7.40 8.32 29.24
CA ASP A 90 -6.42 7.80 30.18
C ASP A 90 -5.02 7.59 29.58
N ALA A 91 -4.88 7.63 28.27
CA ALA A 91 -3.60 7.39 27.63
C ALA A 91 -2.60 8.51 27.92
N ASN A 92 -1.37 8.11 28.11
CA ASN A 92 -0.27 8.99 28.48
C ASN A 92 0.87 8.88 27.44
N VAL A 93 1.33 10.03 26.95
CA VAL A 93 2.45 10.10 25.99
C VAL A 93 3.65 9.29 26.47
N THR A 94 3.93 9.29 27.78
CA THR A 94 5.04 8.53 28.38
C THR A 94 4.84 7.02 28.24
N GLN A 95 3.64 6.53 28.51
CA GLN A 95 3.32 5.10 28.37
C GLN A 95 3.45 4.65 26.93
N ILE A 96 2.90 5.43 25.97
CA ILE A 96 2.99 5.15 24.56
C ILE A 96 4.44 5.18 24.07
N ALA A 97 5.24 6.16 24.49
CA ALA A 97 6.66 6.22 24.16
C ALA A 97 7.41 4.98 24.65
N ASN A 98 7.20 4.59 25.91
CA ASN A 98 7.84 3.43 26.52
C ASN A 98 7.43 2.12 25.86
N ALA A 99 6.15 1.94 25.56
CA ALA A 99 5.61 0.76 24.86
C ALA A 99 6.17 0.61 23.41
N ASN A 100 6.70 1.70 22.85
CA ASN A 100 7.37 1.70 21.55
C ASN A 100 8.91 1.76 21.67
N GLY A 101 9.47 1.45 22.84
CA GLY A 101 10.91 1.33 23.05
C GLY A 101 11.67 2.67 23.08
N PHE A 102 10.99 3.77 23.45
CA PHE A 102 11.63 5.06 23.72
C PHE A 102 11.76 5.29 25.22
N THR A 103 12.98 5.25 25.71
CA THR A 103 13.30 5.46 27.14
C THR A 103 13.56 6.93 27.50
N GLU A 104 13.94 7.76 26.51
CA GLU A 104 14.25 9.18 26.67
C GLU A 104 13.13 10.05 26.06
N LEU A 105 12.19 10.52 26.88
CA LEU A 105 10.98 11.23 26.43
C LEU A 105 11.26 12.54 25.68
N GLY A 106 12.28 13.29 26.11
CA GLY A 106 12.68 14.52 25.43
C GLY A 106 13.21 14.26 24.01
N ARG A 107 13.98 13.19 23.86
CA ARG A 107 14.50 12.74 22.58
C ARG A 107 13.40 12.17 21.67
N PHE A 108 12.45 11.41 22.26
CA PHE A 108 11.26 10.97 21.58
C PHE A 108 10.44 12.15 21.03
N ALA A 109 10.12 13.14 21.87
CA ALA A 109 9.34 14.30 21.47
C ALA A 109 10.01 15.11 20.35
N ALA A 110 11.32 15.29 20.41
CA ALA A 110 12.08 15.99 19.37
C ALA A 110 12.09 15.21 18.04
N GLN A 111 12.25 13.89 18.09
CA GLN A 111 12.23 13.02 16.90
C GLN A 111 10.84 12.93 16.30
N TYR A 112 9.83 12.80 17.14
CA TYR A 112 8.42 12.79 16.77
C TYR A 112 8.05 14.10 16.03
N ARG A 113 8.36 15.26 16.64
CA ARG A 113 8.12 16.57 16.02
C ARG A 113 8.82 16.71 14.67
N ARG A 114 10.04 16.18 14.54
CA ARG A 114 10.77 16.20 13.25
C ARG A 114 10.08 15.36 12.19
N GLN A 115 9.43 14.27 12.57
CA GLN A 115 8.77 13.33 11.64
C GLN A 115 7.34 13.74 11.31
N PHE A 116 6.57 14.25 12.27
CA PHE A 116 5.13 14.53 12.12
C PHE A 116 4.76 16.02 12.16
N GLY A 117 5.74 16.90 12.38
CA GLY A 117 5.53 18.36 12.40
C GLY A 117 4.98 18.91 13.71
N GLU A 118 4.49 18.06 14.60
CA GLU A 118 3.87 18.42 15.89
C GLU A 118 4.43 17.61 17.05
N LEU A 119 4.15 18.00 18.29
CA LEU A 119 4.55 17.26 19.48
C LEU A 119 3.60 16.07 19.74
N PRO A 120 4.05 14.96 20.36
CA PRO A 120 3.19 13.83 20.74
C PRO A 120 1.99 14.26 21.59
N SER A 121 2.19 15.25 22.50
CA SER A 121 1.14 15.80 23.33
C SER A 121 0.10 16.61 22.54
N GLN A 122 0.50 17.20 21.41
CA GLN A 122 -0.42 17.92 20.51
C GLN A 122 -1.27 16.91 19.74
N THR A 123 -0.67 15.86 19.18
CA THR A 123 -1.41 14.74 18.56
C THR A 123 -2.44 14.14 19.53
N LEU A 124 -2.00 13.84 20.76
CA LEU A 124 -2.89 13.30 21.80
C LEU A 124 -4.01 14.29 22.19
N LYS A 125 -3.71 15.60 22.28
CA LYS A 125 -4.70 16.63 22.56
C LYS A 125 -5.70 16.79 21.40
N THR A 126 -5.23 16.73 20.17
CA THR A 126 -6.10 16.81 18.99
C THR A 126 -7.01 15.59 18.89
N SER A 127 -6.52 14.39 19.17
CA SER A 127 -7.35 13.19 19.21
C SER A 127 -8.45 13.28 20.31
N ARG A 128 -8.15 13.88 21.46
CA ARG A 128 -9.09 14.13 22.55
C ARG A 128 -10.03 15.33 22.30
N GLY A 129 -9.57 16.34 21.59
CA GLY A 129 -10.29 17.62 21.39
C GLY A 129 -11.16 17.71 20.13
N SER A 130 -11.02 16.77 19.22
CA SER A 130 -11.96 16.63 18.12
C SER A 130 -13.26 16.06 18.67
N GLY A 131 -14.21 16.89 19.09
CA GLY A 131 -15.47 16.56 19.81
C GLY A 131 -16.37 15.47 19.20
N LEU A 132 -15.77 14.46 18.62
CA LEU A 132 -16.29 13.19 18.15
C LEU A 132 -15.96 12.05 19.15
N ASN A 133 -15.71 12.38 20.43
CA ASN A 133 -15.57 11.40 21.51
C ASN A 133 -16.95 10.87 21.94
N GLU A 134 -17.69 10.26 21.05
CA GLU A 134 -18.42 9.05 21.41
C GLU A 134 -17.34 7.97 21.51
N GLU A 135 -17.31 7.30 22.63
CA GLU A 135 -16.38 6.23 22.99
C GLU A 135 -16.37 5.18 21.87
N VAL A 136 -15.34 5.20 21.01
CA VAL A 136 -15.26 4.23 19.90
C VAL A 136 -15.02 2.87 20.55
N ASP A 137 -15.92 1.95 20.33
CA ASP A 137 -15.88 0.59 20.86
C ASP A 137 -14.56 -0.10 20.46
N ASP A 138 -13.87 -0.71 21.44
CA ASP A 138 -12.58 -1.39 21.22
C ASP A 138 -12.68 -2.51 20.19
N GLU A 139 -13.84 -3.19 20.15
CA GLU A 139 -14.10 -4.21 19.16
C GLU A 139 -14.22 -3.61 17.76
N ALA A 140 -14.86 -2.44 17.60
CA ALA A 140 -14.94 -1.73 16.33
C ALA A 140 -13.55 -1.31 15.82
N VAL A 141 -12.67 -0.85 16.71
CA VAL A 141 -11.26 -0.53 16.37
C VAL A 141 -10.53 -1.79 15.92
N ARG A 142 -10.60 -2.88 16.68
CA ARG A 142 -9.94 -4.15 16.38
C ARG A 142 -10.41 -4.74 15.05
N LEU A 143 -11.72 -4.77 14.81
CA LEU A 143 -12.31 -5.23 13.56
C LEU A 143 -11.83 -4.40 12.37
N SER A 144 -11.81 -3.07 12.49
CA SER A 144 -11.37 -2.17 11.42
C SER A 144 -9.92 -2.40 11.01
N TRP A 145 -8.99 -2.51 11.96
CA TRP A 145 -7.59 -2.77 11.64
C TRP A 145 -7.35 -4.19 11.10
N GLY A 146 -8.09 -5.19 11.58
CA GLY A 146 -8.09 -6.54 11.01
C GLY A 146 -8.59 -6.54 9.56
N ALA A 147 -9.72 -5.90 9.31
CA ALA A 147 -10.31 -5.74 7.99
C ALA A 147 -9.38 -5.01 7.00
N LEU A 148 -8.66 -3.98 7.45
CA LEU A 148 -7.69 -3.26 6.61
C LEU A 148 -6.60 -4.19 6.09
N SER A 149 -6.07 -5.07 6.94
CA SER A 149 -5.07 -6.07 6.52
C SER A 149 -5.61 -7.03 5.47
N ALA A 150 -6.84 -7.54 5.64
CA ALA A 150 -7.51 -8.41 4.69
C ALA A 150 -7.79 -7.70 3.35
N ALA A 151 -8.25 -6.44 3.40
CA ALA A 151 -8.55 -5.63 2.23
C ALA A 151 -7.31 -5.39 1.34
N PHE A 152 -6.11 -5.32 1.91
CA PHE A 152 -4.87 -5.15 1.15
C PHE A 152 -4.49 -6.38 0.29
N THR A 153 -5.04 -7.56 0.54
CA THR A 153 -4.76 -8.75 -0.29
C THR A 153 -5.41 -8.67 -1.67
N VAL A 154 -6.47 -7.85 -1.82
CA VAL A 154 -7.22 -7.67 -3.08
C VAL A 154 -7.65 -9.02 -3.67
N ALA A 155 -8.21 -9.90 -2.84
CA ALA A 155 -8.75 -11.20 -3.23
C ALA A 155 -10.23 -11.31 -2.83
N PRO A 156 -11.09 -12.00 -3.62
CA PRO A 156 -12.54 -12.00 -3.40
C PRO A 156 -12.98 -12.44 -2.00
N GLY A 157 -12.37 -13.51 -1.47
CA GLY A 157 -12.68 -14.03 -0.12
C GLY A 157 -12.26 -13.08 0.99
N GLN A 158 -11.06 -12.52 0.89
CA GLN A 158 -10.54 -11.56 1.87
C GLN A 158 -11.30 -10.22 1.82
N ASN A 159 -11.69 -9.80 0.61
CA ASN A 159 -12.52 -8.62 0.44
C ASN A 159 -13.88 -8.78 1.11
N ARG A 160 -14.53 -9.96 0.99
CA ARG A 160 -15.78 -10.27 1.67
C ARG A 160 -15.61 -10.25 3.19
N ALA A 161 -14.60 -10.96 3.71
CA ALA A 161 -14.32 -10.99 5.15
C ALA A 161 -14.06 -9.58 5.70
N ALA A 162 -13.32 -8.73 4.97
CA ALA A 162 -13.11 -7.35 5.36
C ALA A 162 -14.43 -6.54 5.41
N LEU A 163 -15.34 -6.77 4.46
CA LEU A 163 -16.64 -6.11 4.45
C LEU A 163 -17.52 -6.56 5.64
N ASP A 164 -17.54 -7.85 5.97
CA ASP A 164 -18.28 -8.38 7.12
C ASP A 164 -17.76 -7.77 8.44
N ASP A 165 -16.44 -7.70 8.61
CA ASP A 165 -15.82 -7.08 9.79
C ASP A 165 -16.12 -5.59 9.92
N VAL A 166 -16.02 -4.81 8.82
CA VAL A 166 -16.31 -3.36 8.89
C VAL A 166 -17.80 -3.05 8.97
N GLU A 167 -18.69 -3.91 8.50
CA GLU A 167 -20.12 -3.77 8.72
C GLU A 167 -20.43 -3.91 10.22
N ARG A 168 -19.86 -4.92 10.87
CA ARG A 168 -19.96 -5.08 12.32
C ARG A 168 -19.34 -3.90 13.09
N ALA A 169 -18.18 -3.40 12.65
CA ALA A 169 -17.56 -2.22 13.26
C ALA A 169 -18.43 -0.96 13.14
N GLN A 170 -19.15 -0.78 12.02
CA GLN A 170 -20.07 0.35 11.82
C GLN A 170 -21.35 0.24 12.68
N GLU A 171 -21.83 -0.98 12.98
CA GLU A 171 -22.92 -1.19 13.93
C GLU A 171 -22.52 -0.80 15.35
N LEU A 172 -21.31 -1.18 15.77
CA LEU A 172 -20.76 -0.87 17.09
C LEU A 172 -20.41 0.61 17.28
N ALA A 173 -19.89 1.26 16.22
CA ALA A 173 -19.44 2.63 16.27
C ALA A 173 -19.80 3.38 14.95
N PRO A 174 -21.09 3.84 14.81
CA PRO A 174 -21.57 4.46 13.56
C PRO A 174 -20.81 5.74 13.12
N HIS A 175 -20.23 6.47 14.08
CA HIS A 175 -19.48 7.70 13.85
C HIS A 175 -17.97 7.47 13.65
N TYR A 176 -17.50 6.23 13.73
CA TYR A 176 -16.11 5.89 13.45
C TYR A 176 -15.89 5.86 11.94
N ALA A 177 -14.99 6.74 11.44
CA ALA A 177 -14.79 6.94 10.01
C ALA A 177 -14.01 5.82 9.33
N LEU A 178 -13.07 5.17 10.04
CA LEU A 178 -12.14 4.20 9.45
C LEU A 178 -12.85 2.99 8.81
N PRO A 179 -13.84 2.31 9.46
CA PRO A 179 -14.54 1.20 8.83
C PRO A 179 -15.31 1.61 7.56
N LYS A 180 -15.84 2.85 7.51
CA LYS A 180 -16.47 3.39 6.30
C LYS A 180 -15.47 3.57 5.15
N ALA A 181 -14.28 4.10 5.44
CA ALA A 181 -13.20 4.27 4.46
C ALA A 181 -12.68 2.91 3.92
N ILE A 182 -12.55 1.91 4.79
CA ILE A 182 -12.18 0.55 4.39
C ILE A 182 -13.28 -0.07 3.51
N ALA A 183 -14.55 0.04 3.94
CA ALA A 183 -15.67 -0.43 3.16
C ALA A 183 -15.75 0.25 1.78
N ALA A 184 -15.55 1.57 1.72
CA ALA A 184 -15.50 2.32 0.47
C ALA A 184 -14.46 1.72 -0.49
N TRP A 185 -13.27 1.46 -0.01
CA TRP A 185 -12.22 0.87 -0.82
C TRP A 185 -12.51 -0.58 -1.21
N CYS A 186 -13.07 -1.40 -0.32
CA CYS A 186 -13.47 -2.78 -0.62
C CYS A 186 -14.55 -2.84 -1.70
N TRP A 187 -15.58 -1.99 -1.63
CA TRP A 187 -16.61 -1.88 -2.68
C TRP A 187 -16.05 -1.41 -4.01
N GLY A 188 -15.09 -0.47 -4.00
CA GLY A 188 -14.34 -0.06 -5.18
C GLY A 188 -13.55 -1.20 -5.82
N GLN A 189 -12.89 -2.03 -5.01
CA GLN A 189 -12.18 -3.24 -5.48
C GLN A 189 -13.15 -4.22 -6.16
N ARG A 190 -14.31 -4.50 -5.56
CA ARG A 190 -15.33 -5.40 -6.15
C ARG A 190 -15.72 -4.94 -7.54
N ALA A 191 -16.00 -3.64 -7.68
CA ALA A 191 -16.37 -3.04 -8.96
C ALA A 191 -15.25 -3.10 -10.01
N ALA A 192 -13.98 -2.91 -9.59
CA ALA A 192 -12.85 -2.79 -10.50
C ALA A 192 -12.18 -4.12 -10.87
N HIS A 193 -12.22 -5.12 -9.98
CA HIS A 193 -11.52 -6.40 -10.18
C HIS A 193 -12.42 -7.57 -10.58
N GLY A 194 -13.70 -7.30 -10.84
CA GLY A 194 -14.65 -8.34 -11.28
C GLY A 194 -15.12 -9.26 -10.16
N PHE A 195 -15.10 -8.79 -8.89
CA PHE A 195 -15.60 -9.56 -7.75
C PHE A 195 -17.12 -9.45 -7.56
N SER A 196 -17.81 -8.72 -8.44
CA SER A 196 -19.21 -8.37 -8.30
C SER A 196 -20.01 -8.64 -9.57
N ALA A 197 -21.25 -9.06 -9.38
CA ALA A 197 -22.25 -9.12 -10.46
C ALA A 197 -22.92 -7.75 -10.73
N THR A 198 -22.82 -6.79 -9.78
CA THR A 198 -23.43 -5.46 -9.83
C THR A 198 -22.40 -4.33 -9.68
N PRO A 199 -21.41 -4.21 -10.58
CA PRO A 199 -20.29 -3.28 -10.40
C PRO A 199 -20.69 -1.80 -10.34
N LEU A 200 -21.82 -1.41 -10.93
CA LEU A 200 -22.31 -0.02 -10.87
C LEU A 200 -22.86 0.32 -9.47
N GLU A 201 -23.59 -0.60 -8.85
CA GLU A 201 -24.11 -0.45 -7.49
C GLU A 201 -22.96 -0.40 -6.49
N ASP A 202 -21.99 -1.31 -6.62
CA ASP A 202 -20.79 -1.34 -5.78
C ASP A 202 -19.99 -0.03 -5.88
N ARG A 203 -19.85 0.51 -7.10
CA ARG A 203 -19.19 1.81 -7.30
C ARG A 203 -19.95 2.96 -6.62
N THR A 204 -21.27 2.96 -6.72
CA THR A 204 -22.12 3.98 -6.07
C THR A 204 -21.98 3.91 -4.56
N ARG A 205 -22.01 2.70 -3.99
CA ARG A 205 -21.81 2.45 -2.56
C ARG A 205 -20.42 2.87 -2.09
N SER A 206 -19.41 2.54 -2.89
CA SER A 206 -18.01 2.97 -2.66
C SER A 206 -17.88 4.49 -2.53
N LEU A 207 -18.42 5.24 -3.49
CA LEU A 207 -18.37 6.70 -3.49
C LEU A 207 -19.11 7.32 -2.31
N LYS A 208 -20.30 6.82 -1.99
CA LYS A 208 -21.08 7.31 -0.84
C LYS A 208 -20.32 7.12 0.46
N LEU A 209 -19.75 5.94 0.70
CA LEU A 209 -18.99 5.64 1.92
C LEU A 209 -17.69 6.45 2.02
N ALA A 210 -17.01 6.71 0.89
CA ALA A 210 -15.82 7.55 0.86
C ALA A 210 -16.15 9.01 1.25
N ASP A 211 -17.28 9.54 0.77
CA ASP A 211 -17.75 10.88 1.13
C ASP A 211 -18.11 10.96 2.62
N GLU A 212 -18.92 10.01 3.13
CA GLU A 212 -19.26 9.94 4.56
C GLU A 212 -18.00 9.85 5.44
N ALA A 213 -17.03 9.00 5.09
CA ALA A 213 -15.80 8.84 5.85
C ALA A 213 -14.98 10.12 5.90
N THR A 214 -14.84 10.81 4.77
CA THR A 214 -14.07 12.07 4.71
C THR A 214 -14.76 13.24 5.38
N GLN A 215 -16.08 13.24 5.47
CA GLN A 215 -16.85 14.21 6.26
C GLN A 215 -16.67 13.99 7.76
N LEU A 216 -16.72 12.72 8.21
CA LEU A 216 -16.53 12.35 9.62
C LEU A 216 -15.10 12.63 10.11
N ALA A 217 -14.09 12.34 9.29
CA ALA A 217 -12.68 12.50 9.68
C ALA A 217 -11.86 13.22 8.59
N PRO A 218 -12.08 14.53 8.37
CA PRO A 218 -11.42 15.30 7.30
C PRO A 218 -9.92 15.50 7.52
N HIS A 219 -9.41 15.20 8.71
CA HIS A 219 -8.01 15.35 9.12
C HIS A 219 -7.35 14.03 9.50
N ASP A 220 -7.94 12.89 9.15
CA ASP A 220 -7.34 11.57 9.33
C ASP A 220 -6.64 11.12 8.03
N ALA A 221 -5.32 11.00 8.07
CA ALA A 221 -4.52 10.66 6.89
C ALA A 221 -4.85 9.26 6.32
N VAL A 222 -5.20 8.28 7.19
CA VAL A 222 -5.57 6.93 6.76
C VAL A 222 -6.92 6.94 6.06
N VAL A 223 -7.92 7.63 6.64
CA VAL A 223 -9.24 7.79 6.04
C VAL A 223 -9.16 8.47 4.68
N LEU A 224 -8.40 9.58 4.58
CA LEU A 224 -8.20 10.28 3.30
C LEU A 224 -7.50 9.39 2.26
N SER A 225 -6.49 8.63 2.67
CA SER A 225 -5.74 7.72 1.80
C SER A 225 -6.64 6.61 1.24
N LEU A 226 -7.44 5.96 2.07
CA LEU A 226 -8.36 4.89 1.66
C LEU A 226 -9.49 5.42 0.77
N SER A 227 -10.05 6.57 1.12
CA SER A 227 -11.08 7.24 0.31
C SER A 227 -10.52 7.68 -1.05
N SER A 228 -9.28 8.18 -1.11
CA SER A 228 -8.58 8.42 -2.38
C SER A 228 -8.48 7.14 -3.23
N GLY A 229 -8.16 5.99 -2.61
CA GLY A 229 -8.15 4.71 -3.31
C GLY A 229 -9.51 4.33 -3.89
N ALA A 230 -10.59 4.52 -3.14
CA ALA A 230 -11.96 4.28 -3.61
C ALA A 230 -12.33 5.20 -4.79
N LEU A 231 -12.05 6.51 -4.69
CA LEU A 231 -12.24 7.48 -5.77
C LEU A 231 -11.43 7.13 -7.03
N THR A 232 -10.19 6.66 -6.84
CA THR A 232 -9.31 6.23 -7.93
C THR A 232 -9.94 5.08 -8.72
N LEU A 233 -10.42 4.04 -8.03
CA LEU A 233 -11.09 2.90 -8.66
C LEU A 233 -12.44 3.29 -9.32
N ALA A 234 -13.09 4.32 -8.80
CA ALA A 234 -14.28 4.90 -9.39
C ALA A 234 -14.00 5.89 -10.55
N ARG A 235 -12.76 6.08 -10.95
CA ARG A 235 -12.29 7.01 -12.02
C ARG A 235 -12.48 8.50 -11.70
N ARG A 236 -12.62 8.86 -10.40
CA ARG A 236 -12.68 10.26 -9.93
C ARG A 236 -11.26 10.76 -9.61
N LEU A 237 -10.35 10.72 -10.61
CA LEU A 237 -8.90 10.87 -10.42
C LEU A 237 -8.51 12.23 -9.84
N SER A 238 -9.15 13.34 -10.26
CA SER A 238 -8.84 14.68 -9.73
C SER A 238 -9.24 14.85 -8.26
N GLU A 239 -10.29 14.16 -7.81
CA GLU A 239 -10.71 14.18 -6.41
C GLU A 239 -9.82 13.28 -5.56
N ALA A 240 -9.46 12.12 -6.10
CA ALA A 240 -8.50 11.22 -5.48
C ALA A 240 -7.16 11.90 -5.22
N ASP A 241 -6.67 12.68 -6.21
CA ASP A 241 -5.42 13.44 -6.13
C ASP A 241 -5.45 14.44 -4.96
N ARG A 242 -6.53 15.23 -4.84
CA ARG A 242 -6.67 16.17 -3.72
C ARG A 242 -6.65 15.50 -2.36
N LEU A 243 -7.29 14.33 -2.22
CA LEU A 243 -7.32 13.63 -0.94
C LEU A 243 -5.96 13.02 -0.60
N ILE A 244 -5.26 12.44 -1.58
CA ILE A 244 -3.98 11.79 -1.33
C ILE A 244 -2.87 12.80 -1.03
N GLU A 245 -2.86 13.96 -1.69
CA GLU A 245 -1.92 15.04 -1.38
C GLU A 245 -2.15 15.58 0.05
N ARG A 246 -3.40 15.72 0.48
CA ARG A 246 -3.73 16.11 1.88
C ARG A 246 -3.27 15.02 2.86
N SER A 247 -3.51 13.74 2.57
CA SER A 247 -3.05 12.62 3.40
C SER A 247 -1.53 12.64 3.57
N LEU A 248 -0.78 12.76 2.47
CA LEU A 248 0.68 12.78 2.49
C LEU A 248 1.27 14.06 3.08
N ALA A 249 0.57 15.20 2.99
CA ALA A 249 0.98 16.41 3.70
C ALA A 249 0.91 16.24 5.22
N MET A 250 -0.08 15.49 5.72
CA MET A 250 -0.20 15.17 7.15
C MET A 250 0.76 14.05 7.57
N GLU A 251 0.86 13.00 6.77
CA GLU A 251 1.72 11.83 7.04
C GLU A 251 2.68 11.52 5.88
N PRO A 252 3.79 12.26 5.72
CA PRO A 252 4.75 12.06 4.62
C PRO A 252 5.42 10.67 4.58
N TRP A 253 5.27 9.88 5.65
CA TRP A 253 5.84 8.54 5.78
C TRP A 253 4.76 7.44 5.76
N SER A 254 3.54 7.77 5.37
CA SER A 254 2.44 6.82 5.26
C SER A 254 2.64 5.88 4.07
N ALA A 255 2.84 4.59 4.33
CA ALA A 255 2.90 3.58 3.28
C ALA A 255 1.57 3.49 2.53
N SER A 256 0.44 3.63 3.25
CA SER A 256 -0.89 3.70 2.65
C SER A 256 -1.03 4.91 1.72
N GLY A 257 -0.51 6.07 2.13
CA GLY A 257 -0.49 7.27 1.29
C GLY A 257 0.33 7.06 0.01
N TRP A 258 1.57 6.60 0.15
CA TRP A 258 2.45 6.40 -1.00
C TRP A 258 1.93 5.36 -1.99
N ILE A 259 1.41 4.21 -1.51
CA ILE A 259 0.84 3.20 -2.42
C ILE A 259 -0.38 3.71 -3.17
N ARG A 260 -1.25 4.53 -2.54
CA ARG A 260 -2.42 5.11 -3.20
C ARG A 260 -2.01 6.13 -4.25
N ARG A 261 -1.06 7.03 -3.95
CA ARG A 261 -0.54 7.97 -4.93
C ARG A 261 0.12 7.27 -6.11
N ALA A 262 0.89 6.24 -5.84
CA ALA A 262 1.52 5.44 -6.88
C ALA A 262 0.52 4.77 -7.82
N TRP A 263 -0.56 4.20 -7.31
CA TRP A 263 -1.63 3.64 -8.13
C TRP A 263 -2.38 4.72 -8.92
N LEU A 264 -2.64 5.88 -8.30
CA LEU A 264 -3.24 7.02 -8.99
C LEU A 264 -2.39 7.47 -10.18
N SER A 265 -1.07 7.66 -9.98
CA SER A 265 -0.11 8.00 -11.05
C SER A 265 -0.10 6.94 -12.17
N ALA A 266 -0.15 5.65 -11.81
CA ALA A 266 -0.22 4.56 -12.79
C ALA A 266 -1.50 4.64 -13.64
N TYR A 267 -2.63 4.92 -13.04
CA TYR A 267 -3.91 5.07 -13.76
C TYR A 267 -3.98 6.35 -14.59
N GLN A 268 -3.25 7.39 -14.22
CA GLN A 268 -3.09 8.61 -15.02
C GLN A 268 -2.10 8.45 -16.18
N GLY A 269 -1.32 7.36 -16.20
CA GLY A 269 -0.31 7.08 -17.21
C GLY A 269 1.07 7.68 -16.91
N ASP A 270 1.27 8.29 -15.74
CA ASP A 270 2.61 8.66 -15.23
C ASP A 270 3.33 7.43 -14.70
N ASN A 271 3.85 6.62 -15.63
CA ASN A 271 4.51 5.35 -15.31
C ASN A 271 5.79 5.53 -14.47
N ASP A 272 6.54 6.59 -14.70
CA ASP A 272 7.78 6.83 -13.96
C ASP A 272 7.49 7.42 -12.57
N GLY A 273 6.48 8.28 -12.43
CA GLY A 273 5.94 8.73 -11.15
C GLY A 273 5.43 7.56 -10.30
N ALA A 274 4.61 6.70 -10.91
CA ALA A 274 4.13 5.48 -10.27
C ALA A 274 5.27 4.60 -9.75
N ALA A 275 6.30 4.35 -10.56
CA ALA A 275 7.45 3.56 -10.15
C ALA A 275 8.23 4.21 -9.00
N ARG A 276 8.42 5.53 -9.00
CA ARG A 276 9.07 6.26 -7.88
C ARG A 276 8.28 6.11 -6.58
N ASP A 277 6.96 6.27 -6.63
CA ASP A 277 6.10 6.21 -5.45
C ASP A 277 5.93 4.77 -4.92
N MET A 278 5.92 3.76 -5.81
CA MET A 278 6.00 2.35 -5.41
C MET A 278 7.32 2.04 -4.69
N GLN A 279 8.45 2.57 -5.17
CA GLN A 279 9.73 2.45 -4.47
C GLN A 279 9.68 3.14 -3.10
N MET A 280 9.03 4.31 -3.00
CA MET A 280 8.87 4.99 -1.71
C MET A 280 8.01 4.15 -0.75
N THR A 281 6.92 3.55 -1.22
CA THR A 281 6.12 2.60 -0.42
C THR A 281 7.00 1.49 0.16
N LEU A 282 7.82 0.85 -0.67
CA LEU A 282 8.73 -0.22 -0.23
C LEU A 282 9.82 0.26 0.73
N ARG A 283 10.22 1.54 0.68
CA ARG A 283 11.18 2.13 1.61
C ARG A 283 10.58 2.40 2.99
N VAL A 284 9.32 2.83 3.04
CA VAL A 284 8.64 3.14 4.32
C VAL A 284 8.06 1.90 4.97
N MET A 285 7.57 0.93 4.19
CA MET A 285 7.04 -0.33 4.69
C MET A 285 7.36 -1.49 3.74
N PRO A 286 8.48 -2.17 3.95
CA PRO A 286 8.93 -3.25 3.07
C PRO A 286 8.25 -4.61 3.36
N PHE A 287 7.14 -4.62 4.11
CA PHE A 287 6.44 -5.84 4.53
C PHE A 287 5.07 -5.97 3.88
N GLU A 288 4.49 -7.18 3.97
CA GLU A 288 3.06 -7.36 3.77
C GLU A 288 2.26 -6.60 4.86
N PRO A 289 1.03 -6.12 4.56
CA PRO A 289 0.25 -6.50 3.37
C PRO A 289 0.47 -5.62 2.13
N VAL A 290 1.24 -4.55 2.15
CA VAL A 290 1.34 -3.63 1.01
C VAL A 290 2.42 -3.97 -0.01
N ARG A 291 3.40 -4.81 0.35
CA ARG A 291 4.56 -5.11 -0.50
C ARG A 291 4.17 -5.71 -1.84
N HIS A 292 3.29 -6.71 -1.85
CA HIS A 292 2.85 -7.34 -3.10
C HIS A 292 2.12 -6.36 -4.03
N LEU A 293 1.30 -5.45 -3.46
CA LEU A 293 0.63 -4.40 -4.24
C LEU A 293 1.63 -3.42 -4.87
N ALA A 294 2.70 -3.08 -4.16
CA ALA A 294 3.77 -2.27 -4.72
C ALA A 294 4.51 -2.99 -5.85
N TYR A 295 4.74 -4.30 -5.73
CA TYR A 295 5.35 -5.11 -6.79
C TYR A 295 4.45 -5.19 -8.03
N ILE A 296 3.14 -5.40 -7.87
CA ILE A 296 2.19 -5.37 -8.98
C ILE A 296 2.18 -3.99 -9.63
N GLY A 297 2.15 -2.92 -8.83
CA GLY A 297 2.20 -1.55 -9.33
C GLY A 297 3.48 -1.24 -10.11
N MET A 298 4.64 -1.71 -9.66
CA MET A 298 5.90 -1.65 -10.43
C MET A 298 5.76 -2.41 -11.76
N GLY A 299 5.13 -3.59 -11.74
CA GLY A 299 4.83 -4.36 -12.94
C GLY A 299 3.97 -3.57 -13.93
N CYS A 300 2.87 -2.99 -13.45
CA CYS A 300 1.98 -2.15 -14.26
C CYS A 300 2.70 -0.92 -14.83
N ALA A 301 3.49 -0.21 -14.01
CA ALA A 301 4.26 0.95 -14.43
C ALA A 301 5.26 0.61 -15.54
N HIS A 302 6.00 -0.50 -15.38
CA HIS A 302 6.91 -0.95 -16.42
C HIS A 302 6.20 -1.46 -17.67
N PHE A 303 5.07 -2.15 -17.52
CA PHE A 303 4.24 -2.57 -18.66
C PHE A 303 3.70 -1.36 -19.43
N GLY A 304 3.15 -0.37 -18.75
CA GLY A 304 2.69 0.89 -19.36
C GLY A 304 3.78 1.62 -20.13
N ALA A 305 5.02 1.54 -19.65
CA ALA A 305 6.20 2.11 -20.32
C ALA A 305 6.81 1.20 -21.40
N GLY A 306 6.22 0.05 -21.73
CA GLY A 306 6.72 -0.88 -22.73
C GLY A 306 7.95 -1.71 -22.29
N ARG A 307 8.31 -1.69 -21.02
CA ARG A 307 9.45 -2.41 -20.43
C ARG A 307 9.01 -3.79 -19.93
N TYR A 308 8.60 -4.68 -20.84
CA TYR A 308 7.91 -5.93 -20.53
C TYR A 308 8.71 -6.91 -19.66
N ASP A 309 10.02 -7.04 -19.91
CA ASP A 309 10.89 -7.91 -19.10
C ASP A 309 10.99 -7.44 -17.64
N LYS A 310 11.00 -6.12 -17.41
CA LYS A 310 10.98 -5.55 -16.06
C LYS A 310 9.62 -5.76 -15.43
N ALA A 311 8.54 -5.57 -16.19
CA ALA A 311 7.18 -5.81 -15.73
C ALA A 311 6.98 -7.25 -15.27
N ALA A 312 7.42 -8.23 -16.05
CA ALA A 312 7.32 -9.65 -15.74
C ALA A 312 8.00 -10.00 -14.41
N ARG A 313 9.24 -9.53 -14.20
CA ARG A 313 9.99 -9.79 -12.96
C ARG A 313 9.27 -9.26 -11.71
N TRP A 314 8.71 -8.06 -11.79
CA TRP A 314 7.98 -7.48 -10.67
C TRP A 314 6.68 -8.23 -10.38
N VAL A 315 5.90 -8.57 -11.41
CA VAL A 315 4.66 -9.33 -11.25
C VAL A 315 4.93 -10.74 -10.72
N GLN A 316 5.96 -11.44 -11.22
CA GLN A 316 6.37 -12.75 -10.69
C GLN A 316 6.71 -12.69 -9.21
N SER A 317 7.44 -11.65 -8.76
CA SER A 317 7.73 -11.46 -7.33
C SER A 317 6.47 -11.24 -6.50
N ALA A 318 5.47 -10.55 -7.03
CA ALA A 318 4.19 -10.38 -6.35
C ALA A 318 3.41 -11.70 -6.26
N LEU A 319 3.34 -12.46 -7.36
CA LEU A 319 2.64 -13.73 -7.43
C LEU A 319 3.30 -14.82 -6.57
N ALA A 320 4.61 -14.72 -6.29
CA ALA A 320 5.29 -15.59 -5.32
C ALA A 320 4.78 -15.38 -3.89
N SER A 321 4.33 -14.18 -3.54
CA SER A 321 3.75 -13.86 -2.22
C SER A 321 2.24 -14.09 -2.17
N VAL A 322 1.53 -13.80 -3.27
CA VAL A 322 0.06 -13.92 -3.38
C VAL A 322 -0.29 -14.62 -4.70
N PRO A 323 -0.23 -15.97 -4.75
CA PRO A 323 -0.42 -16.75 -5.98
C PRO A 323 -1.80 -16.58 -6.63
N ASP A 324 -2.81 -16.24 -5.83
CA ASP A 324 -4.19 -16.09 -6.28
C ASP A 324 -4.53 -14.68 -6.81
N SER A 325 -3.52 -13.83 -6.95
CA SER A 325 -3.67 -12.49 -7.56
C SER A 325 -3.75 -12.60 -9.10
N TYR A 326 -4.73 -13.39 -9.60
CA TYR A 326 -4.87 -13.66 -11.04
C TYR A 326 -5.11 -12.40 -11.87
N TRP A 327 -5.68 -11.34 -11.29
CA TRP A 327 -5.80 -10.06 -11.96
C TRP A 327 -4.42 -9.45 -12.31
N ALA A 328 -3.40 -9.64 -11.46
CA ALA A 328 -2.04 -9.21 -11.74
C ALA A 328 -1.36 -10.10 -12.80
N ALA A 329 -1.68 -11.38 -12.85
CA ALA A 329 -1.15 -12.31 -13.83
C ALA A 329 -1.51 -11.92 -15.28
N ARG A 330 -2.59 -11.15 -15.50
CA ARG A 330 -2.95 -10.60 -16.81
C ARG A 330 -1.82 -9.74 -17.40
N VAL A 331 -1.12 -8.96 -16.56
CA VAL A 331 0.02 -8.13 -16.98
C VAL A 331 1.22 -8.99 -17.36
N LEU A 332 1.46 -10.10 -16.64
CA LEU A 332 2.52 -11.06 -16.96
C LEU A 332 2.27 -11.71 -18.32
N VAL A 333 1.07 -12.26 -18.53
CA VAL A 333 0.66 -12.90 -19.79
C VAL A 333 0.78 -11.94 -20.98
N ALA A 334 0.22 -10.74 -20.84
CA ALA A 334 0.25 -9.75 -21.90
C ALA A 334 1.68 -9.26 -22.19
N GLY A 335 2.49 -9.06 -21.15
CA GLY A 335 3.90 -8.67 -21.29
C GLY A 335 4.73 -9.72 -22.02
N ALA A 336 4.58 -11.00 -21.66
CA ALA A 336 5.26 -12.10 -22.33
C ALA A 336 4.87 -12.19 -23.83
N ALA A 337 3.58 -12.04 -24.14
CA ALA A 337 3.11 -12.06 -25.52
C ALA A 337 3.66 -10.88 -26.35
N LEU A 338 3.75 -9.69 -25.75
CA LEU A 338 4.23 -8.48 -26.44
C LEU A 338 5.77 -8.43 -26.56
N SER A 339 6.50 -9.12 -25.68
CA SER A 339 7.95 -9.28 -25.80
C SER A 339 8.36 -10.38 -26.80
N GLY A 340 7.39 -11.13 -27.37
CA GLY A 340 7.64 -12.21 -28.32
C GLY A 340 7.74 -13.61 -27.72
N ALA A 341 7.64 -13.77 -26.39
CA ALA A 341 7.65 -15.05 -25.69
C ALA A 341 6.28 -15.74 -25.75
N LEU A 342 5.76 -15.98 -26.98
CA LEU A 342 4.38 -16.44 -27.22
C LEU A 342 4.07 -17.79 -26.60
N ASP A 343 5.00 -18.74 -26.60
CA ASP A 343 4.75 -20.07 -26.04
C ASP A 343 4.63 -20.01 -24.51
N GLU A 344 5.41 -19.18 -23.84
CA GLU A 344 5.30 -18.90 -22.43
C GLU A 344 3.96 -18.19 -22.14
N ALA A 345 3.65 -17.13 -22.86
CA ALA A 345 2.40 -16.40 -22.73
C ALA A 345 1.16 -17.31 -22.86
N ARG A 346 1.17 -18.23 -23.82
CA ARG A 346 0.07 -19.21 -24.00
C ARG A 346 -0.03 -20.22 -22.86
N ARG A 347 1.09 -20.66 -22.29
CA ARG A 347 1.05 -21.53 -21.09
C ARG A 347 0.45 -20.82 -19.91
N GLU A 348 0.94 -19.61 -19.63
CA GLU A 348 0.45 -18.78 -18.53
C GLU A 348 -1.03 -18.38 -18.71
N ALA A 349 -1.44 -18.08 -19.97
CA ALA A 349 -2.84 -17.76 -20.28
C ALA A 349 -3.78 -18.93 -19.98
N ARG A 350 -3.40 -20.18 -20.34
CA ARG A 350 -4.21 -21.36 -20.03
C ARG A 350 -4.38 -21.56 -18.53
N GLU A 351 -3.31 -21.38 -17.77
CA GLU A 351 -3.37 -21.49 -16.30
C GLU A 351 -4.23 -20.37 -15.70
N LEU A 352 -4.09 -19.16 -16.21
CA LEU A 352 -4.90 -18.01 -15.78
C LEU A 352 -6.39 -18.22 -16.09
N MET A 353 -6.76 -18.68 -17.28
CA MET A 353 -8.15 -18.99 -17.65
C MET A 353 -8.73 -20.14 -16.83
N ARG A 354 -7.91 -21.09 -16.40
CA ARG A 354 -8.36 -22.17 -15.50
C ARG A 354 -8.75 -21.62 -14.11
N LYS A 355 -8.04 -20.59 -13.64
CA LYS A 355 -8.30 -19.93 -12.33
C LYS A 355 -9.40 -18.87 -12.43
N ASP A 356 -9.43 -18.12 -13.53
CA ASP A 356 -10.40 -17.06 -13.84
C ASP A 356 -11.25 -17.50 -15.04
N GLY A 357 -12.22 -18.36 -14.77
CA GLY A 357 -13.07 -18.98 -15.82
C GLY A 357 -13.88 -17.99 -16.67
N ASN A 358 -13.98 -16.73 -16.23
CA ASN A 358 -14.71 -15.67 -16.93
C ASN A 358 -13.77 -14.68 -17.63
N LEU A 359 -12.47 -14.99 -17.72
CA LEU A 359 -11.50 -14.09 -18.34
C LEU A 359 -11.74 -13.96 -19.84
N THR A 360 -12.01 -12.74 -20.27
CA THR A 360 -12.06 -12.34 -21.67
C THR A 360 -11.26 -11.07 -21.90
N VAL A 361 -10.86 -10.82 -23.14
CA VAL A 361 -10.15 -9.57 -23.51
C VAL A 361 -11.04 -8.36 -23.27
N ALA A 362 -12.33 -8.45 -23.62
CA ALA A 362 -13.30 -7.38 -23.40
C ALA A 362 -13.49 -7.08 -21.91
N GLY A 363 -13.67 -8.13 -21.08
CA GLY A 363 -13.76 -8.00 -19.64
C GLY A 363 -12.49 -7.41 -19.00
N ALA A 364 -11.32 -7.85 -19.43
CA ALA A 364 -10.04 -7.31 -18.97
C ALA A 364 -9.89 -5.82 -19.31
N ARG A 365 -10.25 -5.40 -20.55
CA ARG A 365 -10.21 -3.99 -20.97
C ARG A 365 -11.18 -3.10 -20.20
N ALA A 366 -12.32 -3.61 -19.76
CA ALA A 366 -13.32 -2.85 -19.01
C ALA A 366 -13.02 -2.71 -17.52
N ALA A 367 -12.20 -3.61 -16.96
CA ALA A 367 -12.04 -3.79 -15.53
C ALA A 367 -11.34 -2.58 -14.85
N TRP A 368 -10.18 -2.18 -15.34
CA TRP A 368 -9.31 -1.25 -14.64
C TRP A 368 -9.39 0.19 -15.15
N PRO A 369 -9.14 1.19 -14.27
CA PRO A 369 -9.20 2.60 -14.66
C PRO A 369 -7.90 3.12 -15.31
N PHE A 370 -7.08 2.27 -15.93
CA PHE A 370 -5.89 2.69 -16.66
C PHE A 370 -6.25 3.49 -17.93
N THR A 371 -5.24 4.15 -18.49
CA THR A 371 -5.39 4.89 -19.75
C THR A 371 -5.82 3.95 -20.89
N PRO A 372 -6.54 4.46 -21.92
CA PRO A 372 -6.93 3.66 -23.08
C PRO A 372 -5.72 2.95 -23.72
N ALA A 373 -4.58 3.63 -23.86
CA ALA A 373 -3.37 3.04 -24.43
C ALA A 373 -2.81 1.86 -23.63
N PHE A 374 -2.90 1.91 -22.30
CA PHE A 374 -2.53 0.78 -21.44
C PHE A 374 -3.48 -0.39 -21.66
N MET A 375 -4.79 -0.12 -21.65
CA MET A 375 -5.82 -1.17 -21.76
C MET A 375 -5.88 -1.83 -23.14
N GLU A 376 -5.63 -1.08 -24.20
CA GLU A 376 -5.45 -1.62 -25.57
C GLU A 376 -4.26 -2.56 -25.61
N ARG A 377 -3.10 -2.10 -25.12
CA ARG A 377 -1.87 -2.92 -25.07
C ARG A 377 -2.06 -4.19 -24.24
N LEU A 378 -2.75 -4.10 -23.09
CA LEU A 378 -3.10 -5.25 -22.27
C LEU A 378 -3.97 -6.24 -23.04
N GLY A 379 -5.02 -5.75 -23.69
CA GLY A 379 -5.94 -6.57 -24.50
C GLY A 379 -5.24 -7.24 -25.66
N ASP A 380 -4.39 -6.53 -26.40
CA ASP A 380 -3.63 -7.07 -27.52
C ASP A 380 -2.67 -8.20 -27.09
N GLY A 381 -2.02 -8.01 -25.94
CA GLY A 381 -1.14 -9.04 -25.38
C GLY A 381 -1.92 -10.29 -24.96
N LEU A 382 -3.07 -10.13 -24.29
CA LEU A 382 -3.94 -11.23 -23.89
C LEU A 382 -4.50 -11.98 -25.10
N GLU A 383 -4.95 -11.26 -26.14
CA GLU A 383 -5.45 -11.86 -27.38
C GLU A 383 -4.38 -12.69 -28.09
N ARG A 384 -3.14 -12.18 -28.22
CA ARG A 384 -2.00 -12.91 -28.77
C ARG A 384 -1.67 -14.18 -27.96
N ALA A 385 -1.89 -14.15 -26.65
CA ALA A 385 -1.72 -15.31 -25.78
C ALA A 385 -2.87 -16.33 -25.86
N GLY A 386 -3.94 -16.03 -26.61
CA GLY A 386 -5.08 -16.94 -26.82
C GLY A 386 -6.21 -16.78 -25.81
N VAL A 387 -6.31 -15.65 -25.11
CA VAL A 387 -7.47 -15.32 -24.28
C VAL A 387 -8.65 -14.97 -25.21
N PRO A 388 -9.89 -15.49 -24.96
CA PRO A 388 -11.07 -15.21 -25.77
C PRO A 388 -11.40 -13.71 -25.83
N ARG A 389 -11.91 -13.26 -26.96
CA ARG A 389 -12.30 -11.84 -27.13
C ARG A 389 -13.50 -11.45 -26.28
N THR A 390 -14.52 -12.32 -26.21
CA THR A 390 -15.81 -12.15 -25.51
C THR A 390 -16.18 -13.42 -24.77
#